data_50c83f82c3dd2a99676eff58916c673f
#
_entry.id   50c83f82c3dd2a99676eff58916c673f
#
_cell.length_a   1.000
_cell.length_b   1.000
_cell.length_c   1.000
_cell.angle_alpha   90.00
_cell.angle_beta   90.00
_cell.angle_gamma   90.00
#
_symmetry.space_group_name_H-M   'P 1'
#
loop_
_entity.id
_entity.type
_entity.pdbx_description
1 polymer ?
#
loop_
_entity_poly.entity_id
_entity_poly.type
_entity_poly.pdbx_seq_one_letter_code
_entity_poly.pdbx_strand_id
1 'polypeptide(L)'
;ISALLKKYCSFLPVPIAFGKKKEWKDGKQVETAEDNVINDTIPLWTKKPSELSDEDYKKFYRELYPMSDEPLFWIHLNVDYPFHLTGILYFPKVKSNIDLNKNKIQLYCNQVYVTDSVEGIVPDFLTLLHGVLDSPDIPLNVSRSYLQSDSNVKKISTYISKKVSDRLQSIFKNDRAQFEEKWNDLKIFINYGMLTQEDFYEKAQKFALFTDTDGKYYTFE
;
A
#
# COMPACT_ATOMS: atom_id res chain seq x y z
N ILE A 1 -15.55 12.45 17.90
CA ILE A 1 -15.29 13.37 16.77
C ILE A 1 -13.86 13.18 16.28
N SER A 2 -12.80 13.30 17.10
CA SER A 2 -11.38 13.19 16.67
C SER A 2 -11.07 11.91 15.90
N ALA A 3 -11.60 10.76 16.30
CA ALA A 3 -11.38 9.50 15.60
C ALA A 3 -12.00 9.51 14.19
N LEU A 4 -13.17 10.11 14.02
CA LEU A 4 -13.81 10.27 12.71
C LEU A 4 -13.02 11.22 11.81
N LEU A 5 -12.59 12.36 12.35
CA LEU A 5 -11.76 13.31 11.62
C LEU A 5 -10.44 12.66 11.19
N LYS A 6 -9.80 11.89 12.09
CA LYS A 6 -8.60 11.14 11.75
C LYS A 6 -8.83 10.09 10.67
N LYS A 7 -9.96 9.37 10.68
CA LYS A 7 -10.27 8.36 9.66
C LYS A 7 -10.54 8.97 8.28
N TYR A 8 -11.38 10.02 8.22
CA TYR A 8 -11.93 10.51 6.95
C TYR A 8 -11.26 11.77 6.43
N CYS A 9 -10.53 12.50 7.25
CA CYS A 9 -10.03 13.83 6.92
C CYS A 9 -8.50 13.94 6.95
N SER A 10 -7.77 12.89 7.30
CA SER A 10 -6.30 12.94 7.49
C SER A 10 -5.52 13.50 6.30
N PHE A 11 -6.03 13.36 5.10
CA PHE A 11 -5.31 13.72 3.88
C PHE A 11 -6.09 14.65 2.95
N LEU A 12 -7.15 15.29 3.44
CA LEU A 12 -7.89 16.27 2.63
C LEU A 12 -6.95 17.39 2.16
N PRO A 13 -7.14 17.89 0.90
CA PRO A 13 -6.22 18.86 0.30
C PRO A 13 -6.40 20.29 0.85
N VAL A 14 -7.29 20.48 1.80
CA VAL A 14 -7.52 21.75 2.51
C VAL A 14 -7.23 21.59 4.00
N PRO A 15 -6.55 22.55 4.64
CA PRO A 15 -6.22 22.44 6.05
C PRO A 15 -7.48 22.48 6.92
N ILE A 16 -7.56 21.56 7.90
CA ILE A 16 -8.67 21.46 8.84
C ILE A 16 -8.14 21.79 10.23
N ALA A 17 -8.59 22.89 10.80
CA ALA A 17 -8.30 23.25 12.18
C ALA A 17 -9.31 22.60 13.14
N PHE A 18 -8.82 21.88 14.14
CA PHE A 18 -9.65 21.28 15.17
C PHE A 18 -9.02 21.47 16.55
N GLY A 19 -9.52 22.45 17.28
CA GLY A 19 -8.97 22.87 18.58
C GLY A 19 -7.70 23.71 18.44
N LYS A 20 -6.99 23.87 19.55
CA LYS A 20 -5.70 24.58 19.62
C LYS A 20 -4.56 23.58 19.78
N LYS A 21 -3.37 23.93 19.30
CA LYS A 21 -2.15 23.18 19.59
C LYS A 21 -1.90 23.15 21.09
N LYS A 22 -1.41 22.01 21.59
CA LYS A 22 -1.06 21.82 23.00
C LYS A 22 0.44 21.60 23.12
N GLU A 23 1.07 22.32 24.01
CA GLU A 23 2.48 22.18 24.35
C GLU A 23 2.64 21.75 25.81
N TRP A 24 3.71 21.01 26.08
CA TRP A 24 4.08 20.64 27.44
C TRP A 24 4.86 21.80 28.09
N LYS A 25 4.31 22.42 29.14
CA LYS A 25 4.99 23.41 29.99
C LYS A 25 4.85 23.00 31.45
N ASP A 26 5.94 22.88 32.16
CA ASP A 26 6.01 22.52 33.58
C ASP A 26 5.21 21.26 33.96
N GLY A 27 5.31 20.21 33.09
CA GLY A 27 4.64 18.93 33.29
C GLY A 27 3.11 18.94 33.04
N LYS A 28 2.57 20.02 32.47
CA LYS A 28 1.15 20.13 32.07
C LYS A 28 1.01 20.48 30.60
N GLN A 29 -0.06 19.97 29.99
CA GLN A 29 -0.45 20.39 28.63
C GLN A 29 -1.16 21.72 28.68
N VAL A 30 -0.63 22.73 28.00
CA VAL A 30 -1.19 24.09 27.90
C VAL A 30 -1.59 24.33 26.44
N GLU A 31 -2.78 24.87 26.23
CA GLU A 31 -3.23 25.27 24.88
C GLU A 31 -2.49 26.54 24.45
N THR A 32 -2.02 26.53 23.20
CA THR A 32 -1.39 27.71 22.58
C THR A 32 -2.44 28.57 21.86
N ALA A 33 -2.01 29.73 21.34
CA ALA A 33 -2.88 30.56 20.50
C ALA A 33 -3.07 29.98 19.06
N GLU A 34 -2.20 29.04 18.64
CA GLU A 34 -2.21 28.48 17.31
C GLU A 34 -3.30 27.43 17.12
N ASP A 35 -3.90 27.42 15.91
CA ASP A 35 -4.85 26.39 15.53
C ASP A 35 -4.15 25.04 15.32
N ASN A 36 -4.79 23.97 15.78
CA ASN A 36 -4.33 22.63 15.56
C ASN A 36 -4.83 22.10 14.20
N VAL A 37 -4.00 22.19 13.17
CA VAL A 37 -4.28 21.57 11.87
C VAL A 37 -4.07 20.06 12.00
N ILE A 38 -5.11 19.27 11.70
CA ILE A 38 -5.16 17.83 12.00
C ILE A 38 -4.89 16.93 10.78
N ASN A 39 -4.75 17.49 9.60
CA ASN A 39 -4.55 16.75 8.36
C ASN A 39 -3.27 17.16 7.64
N ASP A 40 -2.75 16.24 6.84
CA ASP A 40 -1.65 16.48 5.90
C ASP A 40 -2.23 16.80 4.52
N THR A 41 -2.05 18.03 4.05
CA THR A 41 -2.59 18.48 2.76
C THR A 41 -1.73 18.07 1.56
N ILE A 42 -0.49 17.58 1.80
CA ILE A 42 0.45 17.12 0.76
C ILE A 42 0.99 15.74 1.19
N PRO A 43 0.14 14.70 1.18
CA PRO A 43 0.53 13.39 1.66
C PRO A 43 1.63 12.75 0.81
N LEU A 44 2.34 11.79 1.40
CA LEU A 44 3.57 11.23 0.84
C LEU A 44 3.39 10.71 -0.59
N TRP A 45 2.25 10.09 -0.91
CA TRP A 45 2.00 9.51 -2.23
C TRP A 45 1.80 10.52 -3.36
N THR A 46 1.61 11.81 -3.05
CA THR A 46 1.51 12.88 -4.05
C THR A 46 2.88 13.43 -4.45
N LYS A 47 3.93 13.10 -3.70
CA LYS A 47 5.31 13.54 -3.95
C LYS A 47 5.98 12.65 -4.99
N LYS A 48 7.03 13.16 -5.65
CA LYS A 48 7.80 12.34 -6.58
C LYS A 48 8.68 11.33 -5.83
N PRO A 49 8.75 10.06 -6.26
CA PRO A 49 9.61 9.06 -5.61
C PRO A 49 11.07 9.47 -5.47
N SER A 50 11.59 10.28 -6.43
CA SER A 50 12.97 10.77 -6.41
C SER A 50 13.26 11.80 -5.30
N GLU A 51 12.24 12.36 -4.68
CA GLU A 51 12.34 13.34 -3.59
C GLU A 51 12.23 12.70 -2.21
N LEU A 52 12.02 11.37 -2.16
CA LEU A 52 11.73 10.63 -0.93
C LEU A 52 12.85 9.66 -0.59
N SER A 53 13.16 9.59 0.70
CA SER A 53 14.06 8.60 1.28
C SER A 53 13.32 7.36 1.77
N ASP A 54 14.03 6.26 2.00
CA ASP A 54 13.47 5.05 2.59
C ASP A 54 12.85 5.33 3.97
N GLU A 55 13.42 6.25 4.75
CA GLU A 55 12.89 6.61 6.06
C GLU A 55 11.55 7.34 5.96
N ASP A 56 11.32 8.14 4.91
CA ASP A 56 10.04 8.80 4.68
C ASP A 56 8.93 7.75 4.47
N TYR A 57 9.21 6.70 3.65
CA TYR A 57 8.27 5.61 3.45
C TYR A 57 7.99 4.81 4.71
N LYS A 58 9.01 4.50 5.51
CA LYS A 58 8.85 3.78 6.78
C LYS A 58 8.08 4.60 7.80
N LYS A 59 8.37 5.90 7.90
CA LYS A 59 7.65 6.82 8.77
C LYS A 59 6.17 6.86 8.41
N PHE A 60 5.86 7.04 7.13
CA PHE A 60 4.49 7.04 6.65
C PHE A 60 3.77 5.70 6.93
N TYR A 61 4.46 4.58 6.76
CA TYR A 61 3.91 3.27 7.12
C TYR A 61 3.57 3.16 8.61
N ARG A 62 4.45 3.61 9.51
CA ARG A 62 4.21 3.63 10.96
C ARG A 62 3.05 4.55 11.35
N GLU A 63 2.85 5.65 10.63
CA GLU A 63 1.70 6.55 10.85
C GLU A 63 0.37 5.89 10.48
N LEU A 64 0.34 5.14 9.37
CA LEU A 64 -0.85 4.41 8.93
C LEU A 64 -1.12 3.15 9.77
N TYR A 65 -0.06 2.44 10.16
CA TYR A 65 -0.13 1.12 10.81
C TYR A 65 0.78 1.05 12.05
N PRO A 66 0.47 1.81 13.13
CA PRO A 66 1.35 1.95 14.28
C PRO A 66 1.60 0.66 15.07
N MET A 67 0.75 -0.36 14.86
CA MET A 67 0.86 -1.67 15.54
C MET A 67 1.47 -2.75 14.64
N SER A 68 1.91 -2.40 13.44
CA SER A 68 2.54 -3.34 12.49
C SER A 68 4.05 -3.28 12.57
N ASP A 69 4.70 -4.42 12.27
CA ASP A 69 6.16 -4.46 12.08
C ASP A 69 6.55 -3.67 10.82
N GLU A 70 7.83 -3.30 10.69
CA GLU A 70 8.36 -2.64 9.48
C GLU A 70 8.04 -3.46 8.23
N PRO A 71 7.67 -2.80 7.11
CA PRO A 71 7.36 -3.47 5.86
C PRO A 71 8.61 -4.10 5.24
N LEU A 72 8.44 -5.17 4.47
CA LEU A 72 9.53 -5.82 3.75
C LEU A 72 10.13 -4.90 2.67
N PHE A 73 9.24 -4.22 1.94
CA PHE A 73 9.52 -3.20 0.92
C PHE A 73 8.20 -2.54 0.50
N TRP A 74 8.30 -1.57 -0.40
CA TRP A 74 7.15 -0.82 -0.93
C TRP A 74 7.26 -0.56 -2.41
N ILE A 75 6.13 -0.19 -2.99
CA ILE A 75 6.00 0.23 -4.37
C ILE A 75 5.29 1.57 -4.38
N HIS A 76 5.94 2.61 -4.87
CA HIS A 76 5.33 3.91 -5.12
C HIS A 76 4.76 3.92 -6.53
N LEU A 77 3.45 4.11 -6.64
CA LEU A 77 2.72 4.24 -7.89
C LEU A 77 2.57 5.72 -8.24
N ASN A 78 2.88 6.07 -9.47
CA ASN A 78 2.67 7.41 -10.00
C ASN A 78 2.45 7.27 -11.51
N VAL A 79 1.20 7.40 -11.93
CA VAL A 79 0.73 7.20 -13.32
C VAL A 79 -0.18 8.33 -13.69
N ASP A 80 0.09 8.97 -14.83
CA ASP A 80 -0.73 10.05 -15.37
C ASP A 80 -1.47 9.63 -16.65
N TYR A 81 -1.06 8.55 -17.31
CA TYR A 81 -1.67 8.05 -18.53
C TYR A 81 -1.54 6.53 -18.63
N PRO A 82 -2.56 5.80 -19.08
CA PRO A 82 -3.87 6.20 -19.60
C PRO A 82 -4.95 6.46 -18.54
N PHE A 83 -4.60 6.48 -17.28
CA PHE A 83 -5.42 6.82 -16.12
C PHE A 83 -4.55 7.50 -15.07
N HIS A 84 -5.17 8.21 -14.15
CA HIS A 84 -4.47 8.81 -13.03
C HIS A 84 -4.50 7.86 -11.84
N LEU A 85 -3.32 7.47 -11.37
CA LEU A 85 -3.18 6.64 -10.18
C LEU A 85 -1.91 7.01 -9.45
N THR A 86 -2.06 7.42 -8.22
CA THR A 86 -0.97 7.58 -7.27
C THR A 86 -1.19 6.68 -6.07
N GLY A 87 -0.13 6.38 -5.32
CA GLY A 87 -0.28 5.56 -4.14
C GLY A 87 1.01 4.90 -3.71
N ILE A 88 0.98 4.30 -2.52
CA ILE A 88 2.09 3.51 -2.00
C ILE A 88 1.52 2.20 -1.47
N LEU A 89 2.01 1.10 -2.03
CA LEU A 89 1.68 -0.24 -1.57
C LEU A 89 2.87 -0.82 -0.80
N TYR A 90 2.61 -1.37 0.38
CA TYR A 90 3.61 -1.97 1.25
C TYR A 90 3.38 -3.48 1.36
N PHE A 91 4.46 -4.23 1.31
CA PHE A 91 4.48 -5.65 1.63
C PHE A 91 4.72 -5.82 3.13
N PRO A 92 3.69 -6.20 3.91
CA PRO A 92 3.85 -6.41 5.34
C PRO A 92 4.59 -7.71 5.63
N LYS A 93 5.22 -7.81 6.80
CA LYS A 93 5.62 -9.10 7.35
C LYS A 93 4.39 -9.89 7.74
N VAL A 94 4.30 -11.14 7.26
CA VAL A 94 3.21 -12.05 7.57
C VAL A 94 3.59 -12.89 8.79
N LYS A 95 2.93 -12.68 9.92
CA LYS A 95 3.10 -13.54 11.09
C LYS A 95 2.36 -14.85 10.87
N SER A 96 2.93 -15.97 11.32
CA SER A 96 2.41 -17.33 11.13
C SER A 96 1.03 -17.59 11.77
N ASN A 97 0.54 -16.73 12.64
CA ASN A 97 -0.83 -16.71 13.15
C ASN A 97 -1.60 -15.64 12.40
N ILE A 98 -2.14 -16.04 11.30
CA ILE A 98 -2.72 -15.22 10.24
C ILE A 98 -4.01 -14.57 10.74
N ASP A 99 -3.90 -13.38 11.26
CA ASP A 99 -4.92 -12.37 11.04
C ASP A 99 -4.79 -11.91 9.57
N LEU A 100 -5.38 -12.68 8.67
CA LEU A 100 -5.63 -12.27 7.29
C LEU A 100 -6.68 -11.16 7.31
N ASN A 101 -6.39 -10.06 8.01
CA ASN A 101 -7.17 -8.85 7.95
C ASN A 101 -6.98 -8.26 6.55
N LYS A 102 -7.79 -8.76 5.63
CA LYS A 102 -8.08 -8.09 4.36
C LYS A 102 -8.53 -6.66 4.71
N ASN A 103 -8.36 -5.75 3.77
CA ASN A 103 -8.81 -4.35 3.87
C ASN A 103 -7.88 -3.42 4.67
N LYS A 104 -6.59 -3.48 4.35
CA LYS A 104 -5.61 -2.52 4.85
C LYS A 104 -5.10 -1.53 3.78
N ILE A 105 -5.60 -1.64 2.55
CA ILE A 105 -5.39 -0.63 1.53
C ILE A 105 -6.53 0.37 1.62
N GLN A 106 -6.19 1.63 1.79
CA GLN A 106 -7.15 2.73 1.83
C GLN A 106 -7.25 3.37 0.44
N LEU A 107 -8.46 3.48 -0.08
CA LEU A 107 -8.74 4.13 -1.36
C LEU A 107 -9.15 5.57 -1.14
N TYR A 108 -8.54 6.44 -1.93
CA TYR A 108 -8.83 7.87 -2.01
C TYR A 108 -9.22 8.26 -3.43
N CYS A 109 -9.92 9.37 -3.56
CA CYS A 109 -10.18 10.07 -4.81
C CYS A 109 -9.84 11.55 -4.61
N ASN A 110 -8.75 12.02 -5.22
CA ASN A 110 -8.22 13.37 -5.00
C ASN A 110 -8.05 13.67 -3.49
N GLN A 111 -7.38 12.77 -2.77
CA GLN A 111 -7.12 12.85 -1.33
C GLN A 111 -8.37 12.76 -0.42
N VAL A 112 -9.56 12.57 -1.00
CA VAL A 112 -10.79 12.31 -0.25
C VAL A 112 -10.94 10.81 0.00
N TYR A 113 -11.04 10.40 1.26
CA TYR A 113 -11.21 8.99 1.62
C TYR A 113 -12.52 8.42 1.04
N VAL A 114 -12.41 7.26 0.39
CA VAL A 114 -13.55 6.55 -0.22
C VAL A 114 -13.88 5.30 0.58
N THR A 115 -12.93 4.36 0.70
CA THR A 115 -13.14 3.06 1.35
C THR A 115 -11.81 2.42 1.74
N ASP A 116 -11.88 1.47 2.66
CA ASP A 116 -10.80 0.53 2.99
C ASP A 116 -11.01 -0.87 2.36
N SER A 117 -12.11 -1.06 1.62
CA SER A 117 -12.38 -2.28 0.87
C SER A 117 -12.04 -2.09 -0.60
N VAL A 118 -10.91 -2.64 -1.03
CA VAL A 118 -10.40 -2.55 -2.43
C VAL A 118 -10.67 -3.82 -3.24
N GLU A 119 -11.58 -4.68 -2.78
CA GLU A 119 -12.00 -5.87 -3.52
C GLU A 119 -12.57 -5.48 -4.89
N GLY A 120 -12.05 -6.12 -5.95
CA GLY A 120 -12.40 -5.81 -7.34
C GLY A 120 -11.63 -4.64 -7.94
N ILE A 121 -10.89 -3.85 -7.15
CA ILE A 121 -10.03 -2.77 -7.63
C ILE A 121 -8.58 -3.27 -7.78
N VAL A 122 -8.09 -4.03 -6.81
CA VAL A 122 -6.82 -4.72 -6.90
C VAL A 122 -7.04 -6.22 -7.07
N PRO A 123 -6.09 -6.95 -7.69
CA PRO A 123 -6.14 -8.42 -7.73
C PRO A 123 -6.24 -9.02 -6.33
N ASP A 124 -6.97 -10.12 -6.19
CA ASP A 124 -7.26 -10.75 -4.90
C ASP A 124 -6.00 -11.08 -4.09
N PHE A 125 -4.94 -11.52 -4.74
CA PHE A 125 -3.67 -11.85 -4.07
C PHE A 125 -2.94 -10.62 -3.49
N LEU A 126 -3.29 -9.42 -3.94
CA LEU A 126 -2.74 -8.15 -3.45
C LEU A 126 -3.60 -7.51 -2.36
N THR A 127 -4.78 -8.07 -2.05
CA THR A 127 -5.64 -7.53 -0.97
C THR A 127 -5.03 -7.66 0.42
N LEU A 128 -3.97 -8.46 0.55
CA LEU A 128 -3.18 -8.60 1.79
C LEU A 128 -2.11 -7.51 1.96
N LEU A 129 -1.87 -6.69 0.93
CA LEU A 129 -0.96 -5.56 1.03
C LEU A 129 -1.55 -4.46 1.92
N HIS A 130 -0.68 -3.63 2.43
CA HIS A 130 -1.03 -2.41 3.14
C HIS A 130 -0.79 -1.20 2.25
N GLY A 131 -1.40 -0.06 2.54
CA GLY A 131 -1.06 1.19 1.86
C GLY A 131 -2.23 2.06 1.49
N VAL A 132 -1.98 2.89 0.50
CA VAL A 132 -2.94 3.86 -0.04
C VAL A 132 -2.94 3.81 -1.56
N LEU A 133 -4.11 3.97 -2.14
CA LEU A 133 -4.34 4.21 -3.57
C LEU A 133 -5.19 5.47 -3.71
N ASP A 134 -4.83 6.33 -4.63
CA ASP A 134 -5.58 7.56 -4.92
C ASP A 134 -5.78 7.68 -6.44
N SER A 135 -7.02 7.67 -6.89
CA SER A 135 -7.37 7.73 -8.29
C SER A 135 -8.74 8.39 -8.50
N PRO A 136 -8.81 9.47 -9.30
CA PRO A 136 -10.07 10.06 -9.71
C PRO A 136 -10.83 9.20 -10.73
N ASP A 137 -10.14 8.25 -11.38
CA ASP A 137 -10.71 7.40 -12.44
C ASP A 137 -11.45 6.17 -11.89
N ILE A 138 -11.43 5.96 -10.57
CA ILE A 138 -12.19 4.90 -9.91
C ILE A 138 -13.58 5.47 -9.53
N PRO A 139 -14.67 4.85 -10.00
CA PRO A 139 -16.02 5.34 -9.70
C PRO A 139 -16.35 5.32 -8.21
N LEU A 140 -16.89 6.41 -7.68
CA LEU A 140 -17.21 6.55 -6.25
C LEU A 140 -18.49 5.81 -5.82
N ASN A 141 -19.41 5.52 -6.75
CA ASN A 141 -20.67 4.83 -6.48
C ASN A 141 -20.50 3.32 -6.67
N VAL A 142 -20.09 2.65 -5.62
CA VAL A 142 -19.46 1.37 -5.80
C VAL A 142 -20.25 0.24 -5.18
N SER A 143 -21.12 -0.38 -6.02
CA SER A 143 -21.40 -1.79 -5.79
C SER A 143 -20.25 -2.64 -6.34
N ARG A 144 -19.83 -3.70 -5.64
CA ARG A 144 -18.77 -4.61 -6.05
C ARG A 144 -18.92 -5.10 -7.50
N SER A 145 -20.15 -5.39 -7.92
CA SER A 145 -20.47 -5.83 -9.29
C SER A 145 -20.18 -4.77 -10.36
N TYR A 146 -20.37 -3.49 -10.04
CA TYR A 146 -20.08 -2.40 -10.95
C TYR A 146 -18.58 -2.21 -11.16
N LEU A 147 -17.79 -2.23 -10.08
CA LEU A 147 -16.33 -2.11 -10.15
C LEU A 147 -15.69 -3.22 -10.97
N GLN A 148 -16.15 -4.46 -10.80
CA GLN A 148 -15.62 -5.59 -11.56
C GLN A 148 -15.89 -5.50 -13.07
N SER A 149 -16.92 -4.76 -13.48
CA SER A 149 -17.28 -4.54 -14.90
C SER A 149 -16.61 -3.32 -15.51
N ASP A 150 -16.16 -2.36 -14.69
CA ASP A 150 -15.58 -1.11 -15.18
C ASP A 150 -14.23 -1.33 -15.88
N SER A 151 -14.08 -0.74 -17.07
CA SER A 151 -12.89 -0.91 -17.91
C SER A 151 -11.64 -0.23 -17.33
N ASN A 152 -11.80 0.90 -16.63
CA ASN A 152 -10.70 1.62 -16.01
C ASN A 152 -10.20 0.88 -14.78
N VAL A 153 -11.12 0.34 -13.97
CA VAL A 153 -10.77 -0.50 -12.82
C VAL A 153 -9.97 -1.72 -13.26
N LYS A 154 -10.37 -2.39 -14.35
CA LYS A 154 -9.61 -3.52 -14.90
C LYS A 154 -8.19 -3.12 -15.35
N LYS A 155 -8.05 -1.97 -16.04
CA LYS A 155 -6.74 -1.45 -16.45
C LYS A 155 -5.86 -1.12 -15.25
N ILE A 156 -6.42 -0.48 -14.23
CA ILE A 156 -5.73 -0.15 -12.97
C ILE A 156 -5.27 -1.43 -12.28
N SER A 157 -6.14 -2.43 -12.14
CA SER A 157 -5.84 -3.73 -11.53
C SER A 157 -4.68 -4.44 -12.26
N THR A 158 -4.76 -4.53 -13.60
CA THR A 158 -3.69 -5.13 -14.42
C THR A 158 -2.37 -4.37 -14.29
N TYR A 159 -2.41 -3.05 -14.26
CA TYR A 159 -1.23 -2.22 -14.08
C TYR A 159 -0.56 -2.46 -12.71
N ILE A 160 -1.35 -2.49 -11.63
CA ILE A 160 -0.85 -2.76 -10.29
C ILE A 160 -0.17 -4.15 -10.26
N SER A 161 -0.82 -5.19 -10.79
CA SER A 161 -0.26 -6.55 -10.87
C SER A 161 1.08 -6.56 -11.62
N LYS A 162 1.15 -5.85 -12.76
CA LYS A 162 2.39 -5.71 -13.53
C LYS A 162 3.49 -5.03 -12.72
N LYS A 163 3.20 -3.91 -12.06
CA LYS A 163 4.18 -3.16 -11.25
C LYS A 163 4.69 -3.97 -10.07
N VAL A 164 3.81 -4.74 -9.43
CA VAL A 164 4.18 -5.67 -8.36
C VAL A 164 5.15 -6.74 -8.89
N SER A 165 4.82 -7.39 -10.02
CA SER A 165 5.71 -8.38 -10.64
C SER A 165 7.07 -7.80 -11.00
N ASP A 166 7.09 -6.62 -11.65
CA ASP A 166 8.31 -5.95 -12.08
C ASP A 166 9.20 -5.59 -10.86
N ARG A 167 8.59 -5.15 -9.75
CA ARG A 167 9.32 -4.84 -8.51
C ARG A 167 9.89 -6.08 -7.84
N LEU A 168 9.12 -7.15 -7.73
CA LEU A 168 9.58 -8.44 -7.19
C LEU A 168 10.74 -8.98 -8.00
N GLN A 169 10.64 -8.98 -9.33
CA GLN A 169 11.71 -9.41 -10.22
C GLN A 169 12.96 -8.52 -10.09
N SER A 170 12.78 -7.22 -9.92
CA SER A 170 13.90 -6.29 -9.73
C SER A 170 14.65 -6.57 -8.42
N ILE A 171 13.93 -6.78 -7.31
CA ILE A 171 14.55 -7.14 -6.02
C ILE A 171 15.30 -8.46 -6.14
N PHE A 172 14.67 -9.48 -6.75
CA PHE A 172 15.30 -10.78 -6.96
C PHE A 172 16.60 -10.69 -7.78
N LYS A 173 16.62 -9.88 -8.85
CA LYS A 173 17.80 -9.71 -9.72
C LYS A 173 18.92 -8.91 -9.04
N ASN A 174 18.57 -7.87 -8.28
CA ASN A 174 19.54 -6.95 -7.71
C ASN A 174 20.12 -7.44 -6.39
N ASP A 175 19.34 -8.16 -5.59
CA ASP A 175 19.75 -8.70 -4.29
C ASP A 175 19.02 -10.01 -3.99
N ARG A 176 19.51 -11.08 -4.62
CA ARG A 176 18.94 -12.42 -4.46
C ARG A 176 19.02 -12.90 -3.00
N ALA A 177 20.10 -12.60 -2.29
CA ALA A 177 20.26 -13.02 -0.90
C ALA A 177 19.19 -12.41 0.00
N GLN A 178 18.92 -11.10 -0.14
CA GLN A 178 17.85 -10.42 0.60
C GLN A 178 16.47 -10.96 0.21
N PHE A 179 16.26 -11.31 -1.06
CA PHE A 179 15.00 -11.90 -1.52
C PHE A 179 14.77 -13.28 -0.89
N GLU A 180 15.80 -14.13 -0.83
CA GLU A 180 15.75 -15.45 -0.19
C GLU A 180 15.48 -15.33 1.31
N GLU A 181 16.12 -14.39 2.01
CA GLU A 181 15.86 -14.10 3.43
C GLU A 181 14.37 -13.74 3.69
N LYS A 182 13.77 -12.96 2.79
CA LYS A 182 12.37 -12.53 2.87
C LYS A 182 11.39 -13.53 2.27
N TRP A 183 11.86 -14.61 1.68
CA TRP A 183 11.01 -15.55 0.93
C TRP A 183 9.84 -16.11 1.74
N ASN A 184 10.06 -16.44 3.00
CA ASN A 184 9.01 -16.99 3.85
C ASN A 184 7.82 -16.05 4.04
N ASP A 185 8.05 -14.73 4.03
CA ASP A 185 7.00 -13.71 4.10
C ASP A 185 6.39 -13.42 2.72
N LEU A 186 7.19 -13.55 1.64
CA LEU A 186 6.77 -13.23 0.27
C LEU A 186 6.00 -14.37 -0.41
N LYS A 187 6.33 -15.62 -0.08
CA LYS A 187 5.80 -16.81 -0.78
C LYS A 187 4.27 -16.86 -0.80
N ILE A 188 3.58 -16.37 0.23
CA ILE A 188 2.12 -16.39 0.29
C ILE A 188 1.52 -15.50 -0.81
N PHE A 189 2.06 -14.30 -1.02
CA PHE A 189 1.61 -13.36 -2.05
C PHE A 189 1.91 -13.91 -3.44
N ILE A 190 3.14 -14.42 -3.63
CA ILE A 190 3.62 -14.90 -4.91
C ILE A 190 2.87 -16.16 -5.32
N ASN A 191 2.77 -17.16 -4.45
CA ASN A 191 2.08 -18.42 -4.74
C ASN A 191 0.59 -18.20 -4.99
N TYR A 192 -0.07 -17.32 -4.20
CA TYR A 192 -1.47 -17.03 -4.42
C TYR A 192 -1.68 -16.28 -5.75
N GLY A 193 -0.79 -15.35 -6.08
CA GLY A 193 -0.80 -14.67 -7.38
C GLY A 193 -0.63 -15.64 -8.55
N MET A 194 0.31 -16.59 -8.44
CA MET A 194 0.54 -17.63 -9.47
C MET A 194 -0.67 -18.54 -9.64
N LEU A 195 -1.43 -18.82 -8.59
CA LEU A 195 -2.63 -19.66 -8.66
C LEU A 195 -3.85 -18.95 -9.26
N THR A 196 -3.90 -17.63 -9.17
CA THR A 196 -5.12 -16.86 -9.49
C THR A 196 -5.00 -15.96 -10.72
N GLN A 197 -3.76 -15.71 -11.21
CA GLN A 197 -3.49 -14.75 -12.29
C GLN A 197 -2.46 -15.34 -13.26
N GLU A 198 -2.89 -15.72 -14.47
CA GLU A 198 -2.03 -16.32 -15.50
C GLU A 198 -0.86 -15.40 -15.90
N ASP A 199 -1.14 -14.12 -16.19
CA ASP A 199 -0.11 -13.13 -16.53
C ASP A 199 0.92 -12.94 -15.40
N PHE A 200 0.51 -13.09 -14.15
CA PHE A 200 1.41 -13.02 -13.02
C PHE A 200 2.24 -14.30 -12.90
N TYR A 201 1.63 -15.47 -13.14
CA TYR A 201 2.32 -16.76 -13.14
C TYR A 201 3.48 -16.79 -14.14
N GLU A 202 3.25 -16.37 -15.39
CA GLU A 202 4.27 -16.33 -16.43
C GLU A 202 5.51 -15.51 -16.04
N LYS A 203 5.30 -14.42 -15.27
CA LYS A 203 6.41 -13.60 -14.78
C LYS A 203 7.05 -14.17 -13.53
N ALA A 204 6.23 -14.70 -12.62
CA ALA A 204 6.66 -15.16 -11.32
C ALA A 204 7.55 -16.40 -11.38
N GLN A 205 7.45 -17.23 -12.42
CA GLN A 205 8.35 -18.36 -12.66
C GLN A 205 9.84 -17.96 -12.60
N LYS A 206 10.17 -16.71 -12.94
CA LYS A 206 11.54 -16.20 -12.97
C LYS A 206 12.11 -15.83 -11.61
N PHE A 207 11.24 -15.69 -10.57
CA PHE A 207 11.65 -15.29 -9.23
C PHE A 207 10.95 -16.05 -8.10
N ALA A 208 9.95 -16.87 -8.39
CA ALA A 208 9.37 -17.76 -7.39
C ALA A 208 10.37 -18.83 -6.98
N LEU A 209 10.51 -19.07 -5.68
CA LEU A 209 11.51 -19.96 -5.13
C LEU A 209 10.91 -21.25 -4.58
N PHE A 210 11.68 -22.33 -4.75
CA PHE A 210 11.51 -23.59 -4.05
C PHE A 210 12.70 -23.83 -3.14
N THR A 211 12.48 -24.54 -2.06
CA THR A 211 13.52 -24.92 -1.14
C THR A 211 13.67 -26.46 -1.18
N ASP A 212 14.89 -26.96 -1.36
CA ASP A 212 15.17 -28.38 -1.24
C ASP A 212 15.28 -28.83 0.22
N THR A 213 15.57 -30.10 0.44
CA THR A 213 15.75 -30.68 1.77
C THR A 213 16.98 -30.15 2.50
N ASP A 214 17.95 -29.61 1.78
CA ASP A 214 19.18 -29.04 2.31
C ASP A 214 19.03 -27.52 2.58
N GLY A 215 17.85 -26.95 2.32
CA GLY A 215 17.56 -25.52 2.52
C GLY A 215 18.05 -24.60 1.42
N LYS A 216 18.44 -25.14 0.26
CA LYS A 216 18.85 -24.33 -0.90
C LYS A 216 17.66 -23.88 -1.71
N TYR A 217 17.75 -22.66 -2.26
CA TYR A 217 16.71 -22.06 -3.06
C TYR A 217 16.94 -22.21 -4.56
N TYR A 218 15.89 -22.59 -5.27
CA TYR A 218 15.85 -22.77 -6.71
C TYR A 218 14.65 -22.02 -7.31
N THR A 219 14.76 -21.62 -8.58
CA THR A 219 13.66 -21.07 -9.39
C THR A 219 13.05 -22.16 -10.27
N PHE A 220 11.95 -21.88 -10.95
CA PHE A 220 11.35 -22.77 -11.94
C PHE A 220 12.21 -22.87 -13.23
N GLU A 221 13.01 -21.87 -13.54
CA GLU A 221 13.94 -21.81 -14.69
C GLU A 221 15.37 -22.08 -14.24
#